data_89ecf76b0f2088919d7a9804d51c8512
#
_entry.id   89ecf76b0f2088919d7a9804d51c8512
#
_cell.length_a   1.000
_cell.length_b   1.000
_cell.length_c   1.000
_cell.angle_alpha   90.00
_cell.angle_beta   90.00
_cell.angle_gamma   90.00
#
_symmetry.space_group_name_H-M   'P 1'
#
loop_
_entity.id
_entity.type
_entity.pdbx_description
1 polymer ?
#
loop_
_entity_poly.entity_id
_entity_poly.type
_entity_poly.pdbx_seq_one_letter_code
_entity_poly.pdbx_strand_id
1 'polypeptide(L)'
;MWLVDVGDQLLLTAVGRTPLVRLEKVVPEGCGAVWLKLESGNPTGSYKDRMAVSVLCRAIERGDVAPGDRVVEYTGGSTGTSLAFVAARLGLGFVAVSSDAFAKEKLQSMRAYGAEVIIEASEDGAITPDLIARIRSRAMELVDEGCWYADQFGSPDVLLGYEPMGAEIAEQSGGAVDVICAGVGTGGALMGAVRGLEAAGVRPAVVALEPAQSPLLTTGVGGPHQVEGIGVGFEPPFLDRARCAEIRTVDQVRAMDMCRRLAAEEGLFCGSSTGLNVCAAIELAREYGPGSTVVTLGPDNGLKYLAGGLFGR
;
A
#
# COMPACT_ATOMS: atom_id res chain seq x y z
N MET A 1 4.95 -9.19 -20.40
CA MET A 1 5.53 -7.85 -20.61
C MET A 1 4.37 -6.86 -20.51
N TRP A 2 4.19 -6.31 -19.30
CA TRP A 2 3.05 -5.44 -18.95
C TRP A 2 3.53 -3.99 -18.88
N LEU A 3 4.18 -3.54 -19.93
CA LEU A 3 4.49 -2.13 -20.05
C LEU A 3 3.24 -1.51 -20.71
N VAL A 4 2.50 -0.72 -19.92
CA VAL A 4 1.84 0.43 -20.45
C VAL A 4 2.90 1.11 -21.31
N ASP A 5 2.63 1.36 -22.59
CA ASP A 5 3.57 2.07 -23.44
C ASP A 5 3.69 3.50 -22.93
N VAL A 6 4.61 3.69 -21.99
CA VAL A 6 4.88 5.01 -21.39
C VAL A 6 5.77 5.87 -22.30
N GLY A 7 6.01 5.42 -23.56
CA GLY A 7 6.88 6.13 -24.51
C GLY A 7 8.27 6.41 -23.91
N ASP A 8 8.77 7.62 -24.08
CA ASP A 8 10.09 8.07 -23.55
C ASP A 8 10.10 8.29 -22.01
N GLN A 9 9.11 7.77 -21.25
CA GLN A 9 8.97 7.96 -19.82
C GLN A 9 9.85 7.00 -18.99
N LEU A 10 11.12 6.88 -19.32
CA LEU A 10 12.08 5.94 -18.72
C LEU A 10 12.06 5.90 -17.19
N LEU A 11 11.77 7.05 -16.52
CA LEU A 11 11.71 7.08 -15.06
C LEU A 11 10.59 6.20 -14.48
N LEU A 12 9.46 6.07 -15.17
CA LEU A 12 8.35 5.22 -14.72
C LEU A 12 8.68 3.72 -14.82
N THR A 13 9.67 3.35 -15.63
CA THR A 13 10.16 1.97 -15.70
C THR A 13 10.95 1.54 -14.44
N ALA A 14 11.31 2.50 -13.57
CA ALA A 14 11.89 2.21 -12.26
C ALA A 14 10.86 1.71 -11.23
N VAL A 15 9.57 1.79 -11.54
CA VAL A 15 8.50 1.27 -10.67
C VAL A 15 8.37 -0.24 -10.88
N GLY A 16 8.34 -0.97 -9.78
CA GLY A 16 8.30 -2.44 -9.79
C GLY A 16 9.68 -3.09 -9.80
N ARG A 17 9.72 -4.39 -10.12
CA ARG A 17 10.92 -5.25 -10.06
C ARG A 17 11.64 -5.16 -8.71
N THR A 18 10.87 -5.01 -7.66
CA THR A 18 11.38 -4.93 -6.29
C THR A 18 11.85 -6.30 -5.81
N PRO A 19 12.82 -6.38 -4.88
CA PRO A 19 13.30 -7.66 -4.39
C PRO A 19 12.28 -8.39 -3.53
N LEU A 20 12.31 -9.73 -3.60
CA LEU A 20 11.70 -10.62 -2.62
C LEU A 20 12.83 -11.19 -1.74
N VAL A 21 12.82 -10.90 -0.45
CA VAL A 21 13.88 -11.30 0.47
C VAL A 21 13.37 -12.28 1.52
N ARG A 22 14.17 -13.27 1.85
CA ARG A 22 13.88 -14.19 2.95
C ARG A 22 14.30 -13.55 4.27
N LEU A 23 13.40 -13.60 5.26
CA LEU A 23 13.72 -13.19 6.63
C LEU A 23 14.39 -14.36 7.36
N GLU A 24 15.48 -14.06 8.09
CA GLU A 24 16.29 -15.10 8.71
C GLU A 24 16.35 -15.00 10.22
N LYS A 25 16.50 -13.78 10.78
CA LYS A 25 16.76 -13.58 12.21
C LYS A 25 15.50 -13.39 13.04
N VAL A 26 14.46 -12.76 12.46
CA VAL A 26 13.19 -12.54 13.18
C VAL A 26 12.28 -13.77 13.13
N VAL A 27 12.54 -14.73 12.23
CA VAL A 27 11.77 -15.97 12.08
C VAL A 27 12.34 -17.04 12.99
N PRO A 28 11.54 -17.62 13.92
CA PRO A 28 12.02 -18.66 14.82
C PRO A 28 12.38 -19.96 14.07
N GLU A 29 13.29 -20.74 14.64
CA GLU A 29 13.59 -22.07 14.15
C GLU A 29 12.36 -22.97 14.15
N GLY A 30 12.29 -23.91 13.19
CA GLY A 30 11.18 -24.84 13.05
C GLY A 30 9.92 -24.25 12.38
N CYS A 31 9.95 -23.00 11.95
CA CYS A 31 8.90 -22.39 11.12
C CYS A 31 9.13 -22.65 9.62
N GLY A 32 8.09 -22.45 8.80
CA GLY A 32 8.23 -22.28 7.35
C GLY A 32 9.05 -21.05 6.99
N ALA A 33 9.45 -20.92 5.74
CA ALA A 33 10.17 -19.75 5.25
C ALA A 33 9.23 -18.54 5.15
N VAL A 34 9.66 -17.38 5.65
CA VAL A 34 8.96 -16.09 5.49
C VAL A 34 9.72 -15.22 4.50
N TRP A 35 9.01 -14.80 3.46
CA TRP A 35 9.56 -13.94 2.43
C TRP A 35 8.82 -12.59 2.40
N LEU A 36 9.58 -11.52 2.29
CA LEU A 36 9.10 -10.15 2.28
C LEU A 36 9.33 -9.50 0.91
N LYS A 37 8.27 -9.08 0.24
CA LYS A 37 8.35 -8.29 -1.00
C LYS A 37 8.63 -6.84 -0.64
N LEU A 38 9.85 -6.35 -0.92
CA LEU A 38 10.35 -5.04 -0.50
C LEU A 38 9.89 -3.93 -1.44
N GLU A 39 8.68 -3.47 -1.27
CA GLU A 39 8.09 -2.41 -2.08
C GLU A 39 8.65 -1.00 -1.78
N SER A 40 9.45 -0.89 -0.73
CA SER A 40 10.26 0.31 -0.46
C SER A 40 11.31 0.61 -1.55
N GLY A 41 11.59 -0.34 -2.43
CA GLY A 41 12.46 -0.16 -3.59
C GLY A 41 11.86 0.68 -4.72
N ASN A 42 10.57 1.00 -4.71
CA ASN A 42 9.96 1.90 -5.67
C ASN A 42 10.44 3.35 -5.49
N PRO A 43 10.36 4.22 -6.52
CA PRO A 43 10.91 5.59 -6.50
C PRO A 43 10.45 6.45 -5.31
N THR A 44 9.17 6.39 -4.91
CA THR A 44 8.69 7.12 -3.72
C THR A 44 8.87 6.34 -2.43
N GLY A 45 9.47 5.15 -2.49
CA GLY A 45 9.60 4.24 -1.35
C GLY A 45 8.28 3.58 -0.95
N SER A 46 7.38 3.31 -1.90
CA SER A 46 6.09 2.67 -1.63
C SER A 46 5.53 1.88 -2.81
N TYR A 47 4.80 0.80 -2.52
CA TYR A 47 4.05 0.04 -3.52
C TYR A 47 2.97 0.87 -4.24
N LYS A 48 2.60 2.03 -3.67
CA LYS A 48 1.60 2.92 -4.27
C LYS A 48 2.03 3.48 -5.64
N ASP A 49 3.33 3.49 -5.92
CA ASP A 49 3.85 3.87 -7.24
C ASP A 49 3.28 2.98 -8.35
N ARG A 50 3.11 1.69 -8.08
CA ARG A 50 2.54 0.74 -9.04
C ARG A 50 1.12 1.12 -9.44
N MET A 51 0.29 1.40 -8.46
CA MET A 51 -1.08 1.85 -8.66
C MET A 51 -1.13 3.20 -9.39
N ALA A 52 -0.32 4.16 -8.95
CA ALA A 52 -0.30 5.50 -9.54
C ALA A 52 0.08 5.47 -11.04
N VAL A 53 1.09 4.66 -11.42
CA VAL A 53 1.47 4.45 -12.82
C VAL A 53 0.30 3.86 -13.59
N SER A 54 -0.32 2.78 -13.08
CA SER A 54 -1.42 2.12 -13.76
C SER A 54 -2.62 3.05 -13.99
N VAL A 55 -3.05 3.75 -12.93
CA VAL A 55 -4.23 4.63 -12.98
C VAL A 55 -4.00 5.79 -13.96
N LEU A 56 -2.89 6.51 -13.84
CA LEU A 56 -2.68 7.71 -14.65
C LEU A 56 -2.30 7.39 -16.10
N CYS A 57 -1.44 6.40 -16.34
CA CYS A 57 -1.08 6.04 -17.72
C CYS A 57 -2.29 5.50 -18.50
N ARG A 58 -3.11 4.63 -17.87
CA ARG A 58 -4.31 4.11 -18.52
C ARG A 58 -5.38 5.17 -18.74
N ALA A 59 -5.49 6.16 -17.85
CA ALA A 59 -6.37 7.30 -18.06
C ALA A 59 -5.93 8.12 -19.28
N ILE A 60 -4.63 8.35 -19.47
CA ILE A 60 -4.11 9.00 -20.68
C ILE A 60 -4.38 8.14 -21.93
N GLU A 61 -4.12 6.83 -21.87
CA GLU A 61 -4.38 5.91 -22.99
C GLU A 61 -5.85 5.90 -23.45
N ARG A 62 -6.79 6.01 -22.50
CA ARG A 62 -8.23 6.13 -22.80
C ARG A 62 -8.67 7.51 -23.25
N GLY A 63 -7.81 8.52 -23.10
CA GLY A 63 -8.16 9.93 -23.35
C GLY A 63 -9.02 10.55 -22.25
N ASP A 64 -9.05 9.96 -21.05
CA ASP A 64 -9.76 10.51 -19.88
C ASP A 64 -9.06 11.80 -19.37
N VAL A 65 -7.73 11.85 -19.53
CA VAL A 65 -6.88 13.01 -19.20
C VAL A 65 -5.75 13.16 -20.23
N ALA A 66 -5.26 14.38 -20.40
CA ALA A 66 -4.12 14.73 -21.26
C ALA A 66 -3.10 15.58 -20.50
N PRO A 67 -1.83 15.66 -20.97
CA PRO A 67 -0.85 16.60 -20.40
C PRO A 67 -1.41 18.01 -20.30
N GLY A 68 -1.29 18.61 -19.12
CA GLY A 68 -1.88 19.93 -18.78
C GLY A 68 -3.18 19.83 -17.97
N ASP A 69 -3.87 18.69 -17.99
CA ASP A 69 -5.08 18.50 -17.17
C ASP A 69 -4.73 18.34 -15.68
N ARG A 70 -5.74 18.55 -14.82
CA ARG A 70 -5.63 18.45 -13.37
C ARG A 70 -6.26 17.15 -12.87
N VAL A 71 -5.51 16.44 -12.06
CA VAL A 71 -5.94 15.22 -11.35
C VAL A 71 -6.13 15.55 -9.88
N VAL A 72 -7.17 15.04 -9.25
CA VAL A 72 -7.43 15.20 -7.81
C VAL A 72 -7.53 13.84 -7.12
N GLU A 73 -7.06 13.77 -5.86
CA GLU A 73 -7.28 12.66 -4.95
C GLU A 73 -7.35 13.16 -3.50
N TYR A 74 -8.25 12.57 -2.70
CA TYR A 74 -8.19 12.78 -1.26
C TYR A 74 -7.30 11.72 -0.60
N THR A 75 -6.30 12.18 0.14
CA THR A 75 -5.26 11.26 0.64
C THR A 75 -4.47 11.86 1.80
N GLY A 76 -4.12 11.02 2.76
CA GLY A 76 -3.23 11.40 3.86
C GLY A 76 -1.78 10.94 3.70
N GLY A 77 -1.41 10.25 2.60
CA GLY A 77 -0.11 9.61 2.63
C GLY A 77 0.50 9.17 1.31
N SER A 78 0.97 7.93 1.29
CA SER A 78 1.77 7.37 0.18
C SER A 78 1.07 7.41 -1.17
N THR A 79 -0.27 7.30 -1.22
CA THR A 79 -1.04 7.45 -2.47
C THR A 79 -0.82 8.82 -3.09
N GLY A 80 -0.97 9.90 -2.32
CA GLY A 80 -0.77 11.25 -2.81
C GLY A 80 0.65 11.50 -3.27
N THR A 81 1.66 11.00 -2.53
CA THR A 81 3.06 11.11 -2.94
C THR A 81 3.31 10.39 -4.28
N SER A 82 2.77 9.18 -4.45
CA SER A 82 2.92 8.40 -5.68
C SER A 82 2.20 9.03 -6.86
N LEU A 83 0.96 9.52 -6.67
CA LEU A 83 0.23 10.23 -7.72
C LEU A 83 0.94 11.53 -8.11
N ALA A 84 1.46 12.31 -7.14
CA ALA A 84 2.23 13.51 -7.41
C ALA A 84 3.49 13.22 -8.24
N PHE A 85 4.24 12.17 -7.88
CA PHE A 85 5.42 11.71 -8.63
C PHE A 85 5.08 11.37 -10.08
N VAL A 86 4.04 10.55 -10.30
CA VAL A 86 3.67 10.10 -11.65
C VAL A 86 3.06 11.25 -12.45
N ALA A 87 2.20 12.07 -11.86
CA ALA A 87 1.60 13.22 -12.51
C ALA A 87 2.65 14.22 -12.97
N ALA A 88 3.64 14.53 -12.14
CA ALA A 88 4.77 15.39 -12.51
C ALA A 88 5.51 14.87 -13.74
N ARG A 89 5.69 13.55 -13.84
CA ARG A 89 6.37 12.93 -14.99
C ARG A 89 5.52 12.91 -16.26
N LEU A 90 4.21 12.81 -16.11
CA LEU A 90 3.25 12.80 -17.25
C LEU A 90 2.80 14.19 -17.68
N GLY A 91 3.29 15.27 -17.04
CA GLY A 91 2.87 16.64 -17.35
C GLY A 91 1.45 16.95 -16.90
N LEU A 92 0.91 16.22 -15.92
CA LEU A 92 -0.38 16.45 -15.30
C LEU A 92 -0.23 17.35 -14.06
N GLY A 93 -1.20 18.23 -13.83
CA GLY A 93 -1.36 18.89 -12.54
C GLY A 93 -1.92 17.91 -11.51
N PHE A 94 -1.40 17.90 -10.27
CA PHE A 94 -1.96 17.07 -9.22
C PHE A 94 -2.41 17.90 -8.01
N VAL A 95 -3.62 17.67 -7.55
CA VAL A 95 -4.21 18.30 -6.37
C VAL A 95 -4.47 17.20 -5.32
N ALA A 96 -3.78 17.28 -4.20
CA ALA A 96 -4.03 16.43 -3.05
C ALA A 96 -4.93 17.17 -2.04
N VAL A 97 -6.11 16.65 -1.77
CA VAL A 97 -6.93 17.13 -0.65
C VAL A 97 -6.57 16.30 0.57
N SER A 98 -6.08 16.96 1.62
CA SER A 98 -5.47 16.31 2.77
C SER A 98 -5.79 17.07 4.08
N SER A 99 -5.10 16.75 5.16
CA SER A 99 -5.26 17.41 6.45
C SER A 99 -3.93 17.55 7.18
N ASP A 100 -3.86 18.49 8.11
CA ASP A 100 -2.78 18.67 9.09
C ASP A 100 -2.72 17.53 10.14
N ALA A 101 -3.74 16.67 10.19
CA ALA A 101 -3.70 15.42 10.97
C ALA A 101 -2.70 14.39 10.41
N PHE A 102 -2.31 14.51 9.14
CA PHE A 102 -1.38 13.58 8.51
C PHE A 102 0.09 14.05 8.63
N ALA A 103 1.01 13.09 8.49
CA ALA A 103 2.44 13.35 8.65
C ALA A 103 2.94 14.46 7.70
N LYS A 104 3.60 15.48 8.26
CA LYS A 104 4.13 16.65 7.51
C LYS A 104 5.06 16.25 6.38
N GLU A 105 5.88 15.21 6.59
CA GLU A 105 6.83 14.70 5.60
C GLU A 105 6.13 14.20 4.34
N LYS A 106 4.96 13.57 4.49
CA LYS A 106 4.15 13.09 3.37
C LYS A 106 3.57 14.27 2.58
N LEU A 107 3.04 15.28 3.27
CA LEU A 107 2.54 16.51 2.64
C LEU A 107 3.66 17.30 1.94
N GLN A 108 4.86 17.36 2.55
CA GLN A 108 6.03 17.98 1.95
C GLN A 108 6.51 17.24 0.71
N SER A 109 6.50 15.89 0.74
CA SER A 109 6.85 15.06 -0.42
C SER A 109 5.93 15.32 -1.61
N MET A 110 4.62 15.45 -1.40
CA MET A 110 3.67 15.81 -2.46
C MET A 110 4.01 17.18 -3.08
N ARG A 111 4.26 18.19 -2.23
CA ARG A 111 4.65 19.53 -2.69
C ARG A 111 5.98 19.53 -3.44
N ALA A 112 6.94 18.71 -3.01
CA ALA A 112 8.24 18.59 -3.67
C ALA A 112 8.11 18.04 -5.11
N TYR A 113 7.10 17.20 -5.37
CA TYR A 113 6.74 16.75 -6.72
C TYR A 113 5.86 17.74 -7.48
N GLY A 114 5.59 18.93 -6.93
CA GLY A 114 4.82 19.99 -7.59
C GLY A 114 3.31 19.90 -7.37
N ALA A 115 2.83 19.05 -6.46
CA ALA A 115 1.41 18.97 -6.16
C ALA A 115 0.91 20.22 -5.42
N GLU A 116 -0.28 20.67 -5.76
CA GLU A 116 -1.09 21.53 -4.92
C GLU A 116 -1.64 20.70 -3.77
N VAL A 117 -1.41 21.13 -2.52
CA VAL A 117 -1.90 20.41 -1.33
C VAL A 117 -2.87 21.30 -0.58
N ILE A 118 -4.15 20.98 -0.67
CA ILE A 118 -5.25 21.61 0.07
C ILE A 118 -5.37 20.93 1.42
N ILE A 119 -5.39 21.74 2.47
CA ILE A 119 -5.44 21.24 3.86
C ILE A 119 -6.79 21.57 4.48
N GLU A 120 -7.54 20.51 4.82
CA GLU A 120 -8.69 20.57 5.70
C GLU A 120 -8.21 20.48 7.16
N ALA A 121 -8.58 21.46 7.96
CA ALA A 121 -8.16 21.54 9.36
C ALA A 121 -8.76 20.38 10.17
N SER A 122 -7.92 19.70 10.95
CA SER A 122 -8.35 18.69 11.91
C SER A 122 -8.73 19.33 13.25
N GLU A 123 -9.49 18.60 14.07
CA GLU A 123 -9.70 18.93 15.47
C GLU A 123 -8.60 18.24 16.29
N ASP A 124 -7.72 19.02 16.89
CA ASP A 124 -6.61 18.56 17.74
C ASP A 124 -5.69 17.49 17.09
N GLY A 125 -5.55 17.53 15.76
CA GLY A 125 -4.74 16.57 15.01
C GLY A 125 -5.39 15.17 14.89
N ALA A 126 -6.67 15.03 15.20
CA ALA A 126 -7.37 13.75 15.14
C ALA A 126 -7.90 13.44 13.73
N ILE A 127 -7.74 12.20 13.30
CA ILE A 127 -8.38 11.68 12.08
C ILE A 127 -9.76 11.14 12.48
N THR A 128 -10.79 11.89 12.14
CA THR A 128 -12.19 11.55 12.45
C THR A 128 -12.98 11.21 11.19
N PRO A 129 -14.09 10.47 11.27
CA PRO A 129 -14.98 10.26 10.13
C PRO A 129 -15.48 11.56 9.48
N ASP A 130 -15.74 12.60 10.28
CA ASP A 130 -16.13 13.92 9.80
C ASP A 130 -15.01 14.58 9.00
N LEU A 131 -13.77 14.55 9.47
CA LEU A 131 -12.60 15.04 8.73
C LEU A 131 -12.48 14.33 7.38
N ILE A 132 -12.59 13.01 7.35
CA ILE A 132 -12.52 12.24 6.11
C ILE A 132 -13.67 12.62 5.16
N ALA A 133 -14.87 12.82 5.68
CA ALA A 133 -16.01 13.26 4.87
C ALA A 133 -15.77 14.66 4.26
N ARG A 134 -15.22 15.61 5.02
CA ARG A 134 -14.87 16.97 4.52
C ARG A 134 -13.79 16.92 3.46
N ILE A 135 -12.71 16.16 3.68
CA ILE A 135 -11.62 15.99 2.71
C ILE A 135 -12.17 15.41 1.40
N ARG A 136 -13.03 14.39 1.50
CA ARG A 136 -13.69 13.79 0.33
C ARG A 136 -14.61 14.76 -0.37
N SER A 137 -15.46 15.49 0.38
CA SER A 137 -16.37 16.50 -0.20
C SER A 137 -15.59 17.54 -0.99
N ARG A 138 -14.48 18.06 -0.41
CA ARG A 138 -13.63 19.04 -1.08
C ARG A 138 -12.99 18.49 -2.35
N ALA A 139 -12.60 17.20 -2.36
CA ALA A 139 -12.11 16.58 -3.58
C ALA A 139 -13.20 16.48 -4.67
N MET A 140 -14.44 16.17 -4.29
CA MET A 140 -15.56 16.09 -5.24
C MET A 140 -15.95 17.47 -5.80
N GLU A 141 -15.87 18.53 -5.01
CA GLU A 141 -16.03 19.91 -5.52
C GLU A 141 -15.03 20.22 -6.64
N LEU A 142 -13.76 19.82 -6.48
CA LEU A 142 -12.73 19.98 -7.51
C LEU A 142 -13.01 19.11 -8.75
N VAL A 143 -13.64 17.97 -8.60
CA VAL A 143 -14.13 17.17 -9.74
C VAL A 143 -15.21 17.95 -10.50
N ASP A 144 -16.17 18.56 -9.80
CA ASP A 144 -17.20 19.39 -10.41
C ASP A 144 -16.60 20.64 -11.11
N GLU A 145 -15.45 21.13 -10.63
CA GLU A 145 -14.66 22.20 -11.23
C GLU A 145 -13.81 21.73 -12.44
N GLY A 146 -13.84 20.45 -12.80
CA GLY A 146 -13.17 19.87 -13.97
C GLY A 146 -11.87 19.13 -13.70
N CYS A 147 -11.51 18.85 -12.45
CA CYS A 147 -10.40 17.92 -12.15
C CYS A 147 -10.83 16.48 -12.41
N TRP A 148 -9.94 15.66 -12.96
CA TRP A 148 -10.17 14.24 -13.06
C TRP A 148 -9.88 13.53 -11.72
N TYR A 149 -10.77 12.65 -11.29
CA TYR A 149 -10.63 11.94 -10.01
C TYR A 149 -9.87 10.62 -10.19
N ALA A 150 -8.74 10.44 -9.49
CA ALA A 150 -7.90 9.24 -9.60
C ALA A 150 -8.55 8.00 -8.99
N ASP A 151 -9.39 8.21 -7.96
CA ASP A 151 -10.23 7.19 -7.32
C ASP A 151 -9.50 5.92 -6.90
N GLN A 152 -8.60 6.05 -5.92
CA GLN A 152 -7.86 4.91 -5.38
C GLN A 152 -8.75 3.79 -4.80
N PHE A 153 -10.02 4.08 -4.55
CA PHE A 153 -10.98 3.13 -3.99
C PHE A 153 -11.96 2.54 -5.02
N GLY A 154 -12.11 3.14 -6.20
CA GLY A 154 -13.09 2.69 -7.20
C GLY A 154 -12.48 2.35 -8.56
N SER A 155 -11.33 2.90 -8.92
CA SER A 155 -10.72 2.65 -10.23
C SER A 155 -10.25 1.21 -10.38
N PRO A 156 -10.73 0.46 -11.41
CA PRO A 156 -10.27 -0.90 -11.66
C PRO A 156 -8.77 -0.97 -12.02
N ASP A 157 -8.18 0.13 -12.47
CA ASP A 157 -6.76 0.23 -12.81
C ASP A 157 -5.85 0.08 -11.59
N VAL A 158 -6.39 0.24 -10.38
CA VAL A 158 -5.68 -0.01 -9.12
C VAL A 158 -5.24 -1.47 -9.02
N LEU A 159 -6.14 -2.42 -9.29
CA LEU A 159 -5.82 -3.85 -9.27
C LEU A 159 -4.78 -4.21 -10.32
N LEU A 160 -4.97 -3.69 -11.54
CA LEU A 160 -4.05 -3.92 -12.67
C LEU A 160 -2.63 -3.43 -12.36
N GLY A 161 -2.50 -2.33 -11.61
CA GLY A 161 -1.21 -1.80 -11.18
C GLY A 161 -0.44 -2.75 -10.25
N TYR A 162 -1.14 -3.58 -9.49
CA TYR A 162 -0.52 -4.51 -8.54
C TYR A 162 -0.34 -5.94 -9.09
N GLU A 163 -0.98 -6.32 -10.20
CA GLU A 163 -0.81 -7.64 -10.81
C GLU A 163 0.67 -7.97 -11.13
N PRO A 164 1.50 -7.04 -11.65
CA PRO A 164 2.93 -7.31 -11.87
C PRO A 164 3.68 -7.72 -10.61
N MET A 165 3.28 -7.23 -9.43
CA MET A 165 3.90 -7.62 -8.15
C MET A 165 3.71 -9.13 -7.88
N GLY A 166 2.53 -9.67 -8.18
CA GLY A 166 2.27 -11.10 -8.05
C GLY A 166 3.09 -11.95 -9.01
N ALA A 167 3.23 -11.51 -10.27
CA ALA A 167 4.10 -12.17 -11.24
C ALA A 167 5.57 -12.16 -10.82
N GLU A 168 6.06 -11.04 -10.30
CA GLU A 168 7.42 -10.93 -9.73
C GLU A 168 7.61 -11.88 -8.53
N ILE A 169 6.62 -11.98 -7.64
CA ILE A 169 6.66 -12.92 -6.51
C ILE A 169 6.75 -14.36 -7.03
N ALA A 170 5.93 -14.75 -8.01
CA ALA A 170 5.98 -16.09 -8.60
C ALA A 170 7.35 -16.40 -9.21
N GLU A 171 7.91 -15.48 -9.98
CA GLU A 171 9.23 -15.63 -10.58
C GLU A 171 10.33 -15.77 -9.51
N GLN A 172 10.37 -14.85 -8.55
CA GLN A 172 11.42 -14.76 -7.52
C GLN A 172 11.37 -15.90 -6.51
N SER A 173 10.18 -16.48 -6.26
CA SER A 173 10.00 -17.65 -5.39
C SER A 173 10.14 -18.99 -6.12
N GLY A 174 10.32 -18.98 -7.46
CA GLY A 174 10.26 -20.19 -8.26
C GLY A 174 8.88 -20.87 -8.24
N GLY A 175 7.82 -20.12 -7.98
CA GLY A 175 6.45 -20.61 -7.87
C GLY A 175 6.11 -21.25 -6.52
N ALA A 176 7.04 -21.29 -5.58
CA ALA A 176 6.83 -21.88 -4.25
C ALA A 176 6.23 -20.83 -3.30
N VAL A 177 4.89 -20.71 -3.30
CA VAL A 177 4.14 -19.84 -2.38
C VAL A 177 2.93 -20.60 -1.87
N ASP A 178 2.97 -21.03 -0.60
CA ASP A 178 1.85 -21.72 0.04
C ASP A 178 0.82 -20.74 0.60
N VAL A 179 1.30 -19.60 1.12
CA VAL A 179 0.46 -18.55 1.71
C VAL A 179 0.95 -17.18 1.27
N ILE A 180 0.00 -16.29 0.94
CA ILE A 180 0.25 -14.85 0.84
C ILE A 180 -0.60 -14.12 1.87
N CYS A 181 0.00 -13.21 2.65
CA CYS A 181 -0.74 -12.39 3.61
C CYS A 181 -0.35 -10.93 3.52
N ALA A 182 -1.31 -10.02 3.72
CA ALA A 182 -1.03 -8.59 3.80
C ALA A 182 -2.16 -7.81 4.49
N GLY A 183 -1.78 -6.72 5.13
CA GLY A 183 -2.70 -5.73 5.68
C GLY A 183 -3.54 -5.06 4.60
N VAL A 184 -4.82 -4.86 4.89
CA VAL A 184 -5.80 -4.39 3.91
C VAL A 184 -6.15 -2.92 4.16
N GLY A 185 -5.81 -2.06 3.20
CA GLY A 185 -6.33 -0.70 3.07
C GLY A 185 -7.48 -0.67 2.05
N THR A 186 -7.19 -0.44 0.77
CA THR A 186 -8.18 -0.56 -0.32
C THR A 186 -8.48 -2.01 -0.71
N GLY A 187 -7.63 -2.96 -0.33
CA GLY A 187 -7.65 -4.34 -0.82
C GLY A 187 -6.86 -4.55 -2.11
N GLY A 188 -6.58 -3.46 -2.85
CA GLY A 188 -5.99 -3.52 -4.18
C GLY A 188 -4.64 -4.23 -4.25
N ALA A 189 -3.73 -3.96 -3.29
CA ALA A 189 -2.40 -4.55 -3.32
C ALA A 189 -2.41 -6.08 -3.11
N LEU A 190 -3.19 -6.57 -2.12
CA LEU A 190 -3.31 -7.99 -1.87
C LEU A 190 -4.00 -8.69 -3.04
N MET A 191 -5.15 -8.18 -3.47
CA MET A 191 -5.93 -8.83 -4.55
C MET A 191 -5.24 -8.73 -5.91
N GLY A 192 -4.57 -7.62 -6.22
CA GLY A 192 -3.77 -7.51 -7.44
C GLY A 192 -2.58 -8.48 -7.43
N ALA A 193 -1.86 -8.60 -6.31
CA ALA A 193 -0.78 -9.59 -6.19
C ALA A 193 -1.31 -11.03 -6.35
N VAL A 194 -2.47 -11.35 -5.77
CA VAL A 194 -3.12 -12.66 -5.92
C VAL A 194 -3.45 -12.94 -7.39
N ARG A 195 -4.03 -11.96 -8.11
CA ARG A 195 -4.31 -12.10 -9.55
C ARG A 195 -3.04 -12.37 -10.36
N GLY A 196 -1.96 -11.64 -10.07
CA GLY A 196 -0.67 -11.84 -10.74
C GLY A 196 -0.06 -13.21 -10.46
N LEU A 197 -0.14 -13.71 -9.22
CA LEU A 197 0.27 -15.07 -8.84
C LEU A 197 -0.53 -16.12 -9.60
N GLU A 198 -1.85 -15.98 -9.64
CA GLU A 198 -2.73 -16.93 -10.34
C GLU A 198 -2.52 -16.95 -11.84
N ALA A 199 -2.28 -15.78 -12.45
CA ALA A 199 -1.93 -15.69 -13.86
C ALA A 199 -0.59 -16.39 -14.17
N ALA A 200 0.32 -16.45 -13.19
CA ALA A 200 1.56 -17.22 -13.25
C ALA A 200 1.39 -18.71 -12.86
N GLY A 201 0.16 -19.17 -12.59
CA GLY A 201 -0.13 -20.57 -12.22
C GLY A 201 0.07 -20.89 -10.74
N VAL A 202 0.34 -19.90 -9.89
CA VAL A 202 0.56 -20.07 -8.43
C VAL A 202 -0.72 -19.71 -7.68
N ARG A 203 -1.22 -20.61 -6.83
CA ARG A 203 -2.49 -20.45 -6.10
C ARG A 203 -2.31 -20.62 -4.60
N PRO A 204 -1.78 -19.60 -3.90
CA PRO A 204 -1.58 -19.67 -2.46
C PRO A 204 -2.90 -19.55 -1.68
N ALA A 205 -2.88 -19.98 -0.42
CA ALA A 205 -3.87 -19.54 0.55
C ALA A 205 -3.71 -18.02 0.78
N VAL A 206 -4.82 -17.29 0.73
CA VAL A 206 -4.82 -15.83 0.86
C VAL A 206 -5.29 -15.43 2.25
N VAL A 207 -4.51 -14.67 2.99
CA VAL A 207 -4.85 -14.19 4.33
C VAL A 207 -4.86 -12.67 4.34
N ALA A 208 -6.04 -12.09 4.55
CA ALA A 208 -6.19 -10.65 4.73
C ALA A 208 -5.92 -10.28 6.20
N LEU A 209 -5.22 -9.17 6.42
CA LEU A 209 -4.83 -8.74 7.76
C LEU A 209 -5.43 -7.38 8.10
N GLU A 210 -5.83 -7.22 9.37
CA GLU A 210 -6.29 -5.95 9.93
C GLU A 210 -5.72 -5.73 11.34
N PRO A 211 -5.66 -4.47 11.84
CA PRO A 211 -5.26 -4.21 13.22
C PRO A 211 -6.29 -4.76 14.22
N ALA A 212 -5.83 -5.42 15.28
CA ALA A 212 -6.71 -5.92 16.35
C ALA A 212 -7.48 -4.81 17.07
N GLN A 213 -6.99 -3.57 17.01
CA GLN A 213 -7.66 -2.38 17.53
C GLN A 213 -8.80 -1.88 16.62
N SER A 214 -8.84 -2.31 15.36
CA SER A 214 -9.87 -1.96 14.39
C SER A 214 -10.32 -3.21 13.61
N PRO A 215 -10.95 -4.20 14.26
CA PRO A 215 -11.26 -5.49 13.66
C PRO A 215 -12.56 -5.44 12.83
N LEU A 216 -12.67 -4.47 11.94
CA LEU A 216 -13.88 -4.24 11.13
C LEU A 216 -14.25 -5.44 10.26
N LEU A 217 -13.23 -6.07 9.65
CA LEU A 217 -13.47 -7.19 8.74
C LEU A 217 -13.87 -8.48 9.46
N THR A 218 -13.39 -8.68 10.69
CA THR A 218 -13.69 -9.87 11.49
C THR A 218 -14.91 -9.72 12.37
N THR A 219 -15.16 -8.52 12.94
CA THR A 219 -16.23 -8.29 13.91
C THR A 219 -17.33 -7.34 13.45
N GLY A 220 -17.11 -6.62 12.33
CA GLY A 220 -18.03 -5.57 11.87
C GLY A 220 -17.86 -4.22 12.58
N VAL A 221 -16.92 -4.12 13.54
CA VAL A 221 -16.72 -2.90 14.34
C VAL A 221 -15.29 -2.38 14.16
N GLY A 222 -15.16 -1.17 13.61
CA GLY A 222 -13.89 -0.47 13.51
C GLY A 222 -13.55 0.30 14.79
N GLY A 223 -12.29 0.66 14.94
CA GLY A 223 -11.77 1.44 16.07
C GLY A 223 -10.52 2.24 15.69
N PRO A 224 -10.04 3.12 16.58
CA PRO A 224 -8.81 3.87 16.36
C PRO A 224 -7.60 2.96 16.47
N HIS A 225 -6.64 3.14 15.56
CA HIS A 225 -5.37 2.42 15.56
C HIS A 225 -4.25 3.29 14.97
N GLN A 226 -3.01 2.84 15.11
CA GLN A 226 -1.80 3.57 14.69
C GLN A 226 -1.04 2.91 13.54
N VAL A 227 -1.60 1.87 12.90
CA VAL A 227 -0.98 1.21 11.75
C VAL A 227 -1.41 1.93 10.49
N GLU A 228 -0.54 2.75 9.94
CA GLU A 228 -0.88 3.59 8.79
C GLU A 228 -1.06 2.79 7.49
N GLY A 229 -2.01 3.26 6.66
CA GLY A 229 -2.25 2.74 5.30
C GLY A 229 -3.17 1.53 5.20
N ILE A 230 -3.66 1.00 6.33
CA ILE A 230 -4.62 -0.10 6.41
C ILE A 230 -5.74 0.25 7.40
N GLY A 231 -6.78 -0.57 7.48
CA GLY A 231 -7.85 -0.38 8.46
C GLY A 231 -8.61 0.94 8.26
N VAL A 232 -9.05 1.22 7.04
CA VAL A 232 -9.59 2.51 6.59
C VAL A 232 -10.98 2.88 7.16
N GLY A 233 -11.54 2.03 8.04
CA GLY A 233 -12.81 2.30 8.73
C GLY A 233 -14.08 1.94 7.95
N PHE A 234 -13.94 1.38 6.77
CA PHE A 234 -15.04 0.85 5.94
C PHE A 234 -14.59 -0.42 5.20
N GLU A 235 -15.55 -1.17 4.63
CA GLU A 235 -15.26 -2.37 3.86
C GLU A 235 -14.37 -2.03 2.65
N PRO A 236 -13.16 -2.63 2.52
CA PRO A 236 -12.26 -2.33 1.42
C PRO A 236 -12.84 -2.76 0.08
N PRO A 237 -13.03 -1.84 -0.90
CA PRO A 237 -13.82 -2.12 -2.09
C PRO A 237 -13.20 -3.17 -3.03
N PHE A 238 -11.89 -3.37 -2.96
CA PHE A 238 -11.20 -4.38 -3.78
C PHE A 238 -10.98 -5.71 -3.07
N LEU A 239 -11.35 -5.83 -1.79
CA LEU A 239 -11.19 -7.09 -1.05
C LEU A 239 -12.28 -8.09 -1.47
N ASP A 240 -11.88 -9.13 -2.16
CA ASP A 240 -12.74 -10.28 -2.40
C ASP A 240 -12.63 -11.28 -1.23
N ARG A 241 -13.59 -11.21 -0.31
CA ARG A 241 -13.62 -12.09 0.88
C ARG A 241 -13.71 -13.57 0.49
N ALA A 242 -14.35 -13.90 -0.62
CA ALA A 242 -14.47 -15.29 -1.07
C ALA A 242 -13.12 -15.90 -1.51
N ARG A 243 -12.15 -15.04 -1.84
CA ARG A 243 -10.77 -15.45 -2.15
C ARG A 243 -9.90 -15.61 -0.90
N CYS A 244 -10.32 -15.06 0.24
CA CYS A 244 -9.57 -15.15 1.47
C CYS A 244 -9.87 -16.47 2.18
N ALA A 245 -8.83 -17.25 2.43
CA ALA A 245 -8.92 -18.43 3.29
C ALA A 245 -9.16 -18.02 4.75
N GLU A 246 -8.63 -16.86 5.13
CA GLU A 246 -8.76 -16.31 6.48
C GLU A 246 -8.68 -14.78 6.46
N ILE A 247 -9.32 -14.13 7.45
CA ILE A 247 -9.08 -12.73 7.81
C ILE A 247 -8.57 -12.73 9.26
N ARG A 248 -7.36 -12.20 9.48
CA ARG A 248 -6.66 -12.27 10.77
C ARG A 248 -6.37 -10.89 11.33
N THR A 249 -6.55 -10.75 12.63
CA THR A 249 -6.17 -9.54 13.36
C THR A 249 -4.74 -9.63 13.88
N VAL A 250 -4.03 -8.49 13.92
CA VAL A 250 -2.69 -8.36 14.50
C VAL A 250 -2.65 -7.16 15.43
N ASP A 251 -2.11 -7.36 16.63
CA ASP A 251 -1.95 -6.28 17.62
C ASP A 251 -0.95 -5.22 17.14
N GLN A 252 -1.34 -3.94 17.22
CA GLN A 252 -0.51 -2.83 16.72
C GLN A 252 0.80 -2.64 17.51
N VAL A 253 0.82 -2.97 18.80
CA VAL A 253 2.05 -2.84 19.62
C VAL A 253 3.07 -3.87 19.14
N ARG A 254 2.64 -5.10 18.90
CA ARG A 254 3.47 -6.15 18.31
C ARG A 254 3.97 -5.76 16.92
N ALA A 255 3.12 -5.14 16.11
CA ALA A 255 3.50 -4.64 14.77
C ALA A 255 4.61 -3.59 14.86
N MET A 256 4.50 -2.62 15.76
CA MET A 256 5.52 -1.59 15.97
C MET A 256 6.84 -2.17 16.51
N ASP A 257 6.78 -3.11 17.45
CA ASP A 257 7.96 -3.80 17.95
C ASP A 257 8.64 -4.62 16.84
N MET A 258 7.87 -5.26 15.98
CA MET A 258 8.41 -5.98 14.81
C MET A 258 9.12 -5.04 13.84
N CYS A 259 8.64 -3.81 13.61
CA CYS A 259 9.38 -2.83 12.80
C CYS A 259 10.75 -2.51 13.38
N ARG A 260 10.85 -2.33 14.70
CA ARG A 260 12.13 -2.09 15.38
C ARG A 260 13.07 -3.29 15.26
N ARG A 261 12.54 -4.50 15.42
CA ARG A 261 13.28 -5.75 15.24
C ARG A 261 13.76 -5.94 13.81
N LEU A 262 12.90 -5.69 12.81
CA LEU A 262 13.29 -5.74 11.40
C LEU A 262 14.46 -4.79 11.09
N ALA A 263 14.41 -3.58 11.64
CA ALA A 263 15.51 -2.62 11.48
C ALA A 263 16.79 -3.10 12.17
N ALA A 264 16.73 -3.58 13.42
CA ALA A 264 17.88 -3.94 14.22
C ALA A 264 18.49 -5.32 13.87
N GLU A 265 17.64 -6.28 13.52
CA GLU A 265 18.05 -7.68 13.32
C GLU A 265 18.22 -8.03 11.85
N GLU A 266 17.34 -7.53 10.96
CA GLU A 266 17.37 -7.82 9.51
C GLU A 266 17.96 -6.68 8.66
N GLY A 267 18.16 -5.49 9.24
CA GLY A 267 18.58 -4.29 8.50
C GLY A 267 17.48 -3.71 7.60
N LEU A 268 16.21 -4.06 7.85
CA LEU A 268 15.06 -3.65 7.06
C LEU A 268 14.30 -2.50 7.72
N PHE A 269 14.48 -1.29 7.19
CA PHE A 269 13.83 -0.09 7.69
C PHE A 269 12.49 0.14 7.00
N CYS A 270 11.38 -0.12 7.71
CA CYS A 270 10.04 -0.23 7.12
C CYS A 270 8.96 0.43 7.98
N GLY A 271 7.77 0.67 7.40
CA GLY A 271 6.61 1.24 8.07
C GLY A 271 5.83 0.23 8.93
N SER A 272 4.89 0.74 9.74
CA SER A 272 4.09 -0.03 10.71
C SER A 272 3.29 -1.19 10.09
N SER A 273 2.78 -1.01 8.88
CA SER A 273 2.07 -2.08 8.17
C SER A 273 2.97 -3.25 7.78
N THR A 274 4.28 -3.02 7.54
CA THR A 274 5.24 -4.11 7.33
C THR A 274 5.41 -4.94 8.59
N GLY A 275 5.53 -4.29 9.75
CA GLY A 275 5.62 -5.01 11.02
C GLY A 275 4.39 -5.85 11.30
N LEU A 276 3.20 -5.32 11.03
CA LEU A 276 1.93 -6.06 11.12
C LEU A 276 1.95 -7.29 10.22
N ASN A 277 2.34 -7.11 8.96
CA ASN A 277 2.42 -8.17 7.97
C ASN A 277 3.38 -9.28 8.38
N VAL A 278 4.57 -8.92 8.86
CA VAL A 278 5.59 -9.89 9.27
C VAL A 278 5.18 -10.64 10.54
N CYS A 279 4.50 -10.01 11.50
CA CYS A 279 3.95 -10.70 12.67
C CYS A 279 3.02 -11.85 12.26
N ALA A 280 2.06 -11.56 11.38
CA ALA A 280 1.14 -12.59 10.87
C ALA A 280 1.84 -13.65 10.02
N ALA A 281 2.79 -13.23 9.16
CA ALA A 281 3.54 -14.16 8.33
C ALA A 281 4.35 -15.17 9.17
N ILE A 282 4.94 -14.76 10.28
CA ILE A 282 5.65 -15.66 11.21
C ILE A 282 4.68 -16.63 11.89
N GLU A 283 3.49 -16.17 12.29
CA GLU A 283 2.46 -17.04 12.87
C GLU A 283 2.00 -18.09 11.85
N LEU A 284 1.71 -17.68 10.63
CA LEU A 284 1.35 -18.58 9.52
C LEU A 284 2.49 -19.56 9.20
N ALA A 285 3.73 -19.10 9.16
CA ALA A 285 4.89 -19.98 8.93
C ALA A 285 5.07 -21.02 10.03
N ARG A 286 4.67 -20.72 11.26
CA ARG A 286 4.64 -21.69 12.36
C ARG A 286 3.51 -22.70 12.20
N GLU A 287 2.32 -22.24 11.82
CA GLU A 287 1.12 -23.07 11.64
C GLU A 287 1.27 -24.06 10.46
N TYR A 288 1.81 -23.57 9.34
CA TYR A 288 2.05 -24.38 8.14
C TYR A 288 3.29 -25.29 8.28
N GLY A 289 4.21 -24.94 9.18
CA GLY A 289 5.37 -25.76 9.54
C GLY A 289 6.55 -25.71 8.56
N PRO A 290 7.62 -26.45 8.88
CA PRO A 290 8.83 -26.50 8.06
C PRO A 290 8.54 -26.96 6.63
N GLY A 291 9.20 -26.33 5.66
CA GLY A 291 9.03 -26.61 4.22
C GLY A 291 7.97 -25.75 3.54
N SER A 292 7.12 -25.06 4.30
CA SER A 292 6.17 -24.08 3.74
C SER A 292 6.84 -22.74 3.43
N THR A 293 6.24 -22.02 2.49
CA THR A 293 6.65 -20.67 2.07
C THR A 293 5.51 -19.70 2.27
N VAL A 294 5.69 -18.76 3.16
CA VAL A 294 4.77 -17.65 3.43
C VAL A 294 5.35 -16.37 2.84
N VAL A 295 4.61 -15.71 1.95
CA VAL A 295 4.98 -14.44 1.37
C VAL A 295 4.15 -13.33 1.98
N THR A 296 4.80 -12.20 2.29
CA THR A 296 4.11 -11.00 2.73
C THR A 296 4.70 -9.74 2.08
N LEU A 297 4.02 -8.61 2.26
CA LEU A 297 4.38 -7.34 1.63
C LEU A 297 5.05 -6.40 2.61
N GLY A 298 6.12 -5.71 2.16
CA GLY A 298 6.74 -4.56 2.82
C GLY A 298 6.32 -3.27 2.11
N PRO A 299 5.14 -2.69 2.43
CA PRO A 299 4.50 -1.65 1.62
C PRO A 299 5.32 -0.39 1.39
N ASP A 300 6.12 0.03 2.38
CA ASP A 300 6.91 1.26 2.29
C ASP A 300 8.12 1.27 3.24
N ASN A 301 8.95 2.32 3.12
CA ASN A 301 10.14 2.49 3.95
C ASN A 301 9.86 3.24 5.26
N GLY A 302 10.75 3.05 6.24
CA GLY A 302 10.67 3.65 7.57
C GLY A 302 10.94 5.15 7.62
N LEU A 303 11.54 5.76 6.58
CA LEU A 303 11.84 7.20 6.53
C LEU A 303 10.58 8.06 6.68
N LYS A 304 9.43 7.56 6.24
CA LYS A 304 8.13 8.24 6.33
C LYS A 304 7.55 8.29 7.74
N TYR A 305 8.20 7.64 8.72
CA TYR A 305 7.69 7.44 10.08
C TYR A 305 8.63 7.96 11.17
N LEU A 306 9.72 8.63 10.79
CA LEU A 306 10.72 9.12 11.74
C LEU A 306 10.17 10.15 12.74
N ALA A 307 9.27 11.03 12.30
CA ALA A 307 8.64 12.02 13.16
C ALA A 307 7.51 11.46 14.03
N GLY A 308 6.94 10.30 13.68
CA GLY A 308 5.75 9.71 14.32
C GLY A 308 6.02 8.84 15.54
N GLY A 309 7.22 8.79 16.07
CA GLY A 309 7.55 8.02 17.29
C GLY A 309 7.67 6.50 17.09
N LEU A 310 7.49 5.95 15.88
CA LEU A 310 7.63 4.51 15.61
C LEU A 310 9.04 4.00 15.98
N PHE A 311 10.07 4.80 15.71
CA PHE A 311 11.48 4.52 15.99
C PHE A 311 12.07 5.41 17.10
N GLY A 312 11.28 6.34 17.66
CA GLY A 312 11.66 7.14 18.83
C GLY A 312 11.64 6.29 20.11
N ARG A 313 12.51 6.65 21.06
CA ARG A 313 12.51 6.06 22.41
C ARG A 313 11.47 6.72 23.29
#